data_a89fc6438be8d07c72b010ec19fb7c63
#
_entry.id   a89fc6438be8d07c72b010ec19fb7c63
#
_cell.length_a   1.000
_cell.length_b   1.000
_cell.length_c   1.000
_cell.angle_alpha   90.00
_cell.angle_beta   90.00
_cell.angle_gamma   90.00
#
_symmetry.space_group_name_H-M   'P 1'
#
loop_
_entity.id
_entity.type
_entity.pdbx_description
1 polymer ?
#
loop_
_entity_poly.entity_id
_entity_poly.type
_entity_poly.pdbx_seq_one_letter_code
_entity_poly.pdbx_strand_id
1 'polypeptide(L)'
;MIRFLNGEKMDENECVDKMRSDSFYYGFLSPERVLSYSSLKLLLTSPKWFYWKINNPDNETQALRDGRLVHAAILEPEKYEKEFKFIDVSSKNTKKWKLAQEEYGSHNTFTEKERNMNARITDAFLA
;
A
#
# COMPACT_ATOMS: atom_id res chain seq x y z
N MET A 1 -18.85 18.39 7.35
CA MET A 1 -18.36 17.25 8.15
C MET A 1 -18.70 15.94 7.44
N ILE A 2 -17.72 15.07 7.31
CA ILE A 2 -17.90 13.75 6.67
C ILE A 2 -18.52 12.79 7.68
N ARG A 3 -19.54 12.04 7.27
CA ARG A 3 -20.11 10.95 8.06
C ARG A 3 -19.73 9.63 7.41
N PHE A 4 -19.08 8.76 8.17
CA PHE A 4 -18.71 7.43 7.72
C PHE A 4 -19.86 6.43 7.83
N LEU A 5 -19.72 5.26 7.17
CA LEU A 5 -20.76 4.23 7.17
C LEU A 5 -21.11 3.71 8.58
N ASN A 6 -20.14 3.68 9.48
CA ASN A 6 -20.34 3.27 10.88
C ASN A 6 -20.94 4.37 11.78
N GLY A 7 -21.25 5.55 11.21
CA GLY A 7 -21.81 6.69 11.95
C GLY A 7 -20.81 7.66 12.54
N GLU A 8 -19.52 7.33 12.56
CA GLU A 8 -18.48 8.25 13.00
C GLU A 8 -18.41 9.47 12.07
N LYS A 9 -17.94 10.60 12.61
CA LYS A 9 -17.81 11.85 11.86
C LYS A 9 -16.40 12.40 11.96
N MET A 10 -15.94 13.06 10.89
CA MET A 10 -14.65 13.73 10.83
C MET A 10 -14.77 15.01 10.02
N ASP A 11 -13.98 16.03 10.37
CA ASP A 11 -13.85 17.24 9.59
C ASP A 11 -13.23 16.93 8.20
N GLU A 12 -13.72 17.59 7.16
CA GLU A 12 -13.28 17.37 5.78
C GLU A 12 -11.79 17.65 5.60
N ASN A 13 -11.31 18.78 6.12
CA ASN A 13 -9.90 19.15 6.01
C ASN A 13 -8.99 18.18 6.78
N GLU A 14 -9.41 17.76 7.96
CA GLU A 14 -8.69 16.76 8.75
C GLU A 14 -8.59 15.44 8.00
N CYS A 15 -9.68 14.98 7.38
CA CYS A 15 -9.71 13.75 6.60
C CYS A 15 -8.77 13.83 5.39
N VAL A 16 -8.80 14.91 4.65
CA VAL A 16 -7.92 15.14 3.48
C VAL A 16 -6.45 15.11 3.88
N ASP A 17 -6.09 15.79 4.96
CA ASP A 17 -4.71 15.82 5.45
C ASP A 17 -4.22 14.43 5.87
N LYS A 18 -5.07 13.67 6.55
CA LYS A 18 -4.75 12.31 6.99
C LYS A 18 -4.70 11.29 5.85
N MET A 19 -5.37 11.54 4.73
CA MET A 19 -5.39 10.63 3.58
C MET A 19 -4.01 10.41 2.95
N ARG A 20 -3.04 11.25 3.25
CA ARG A 20 -1.65 11.07 2.79
C ARG A 20 -0.93 9.93 3.51
N SER A 21 -1.43 9.52 4.67
CA SER A 21 -0.89 8.40 5.42
C SER A 21 -1.49 7.08 4.95
N ASP A 22 -0.64 6.09 4.65
CA ASP A 22 -1.08 4.75 4.26
C ASP A 22 -1.86 4.06 5.38
N SER A 23 -1.45 4.25 6.62
CA SER A 23 -2.16 3.66 7.77
C SER A 23 -3.56 4.22 7.91
N PHE A 24 -3.77 5.49 7.62
CA PHE A 24 -5.09 6.09 7.61
C PHE A 24 -5.91 5.63 6.40
N TYR A 25 -5.34 5.70 5.20
CA TYR A 25 -6.04 5.38 3.96
C TYR A 25 -6.45 3.91 3.88
N TYR A 26 -5.53 3.00 4.15
CA TYR A 26 -5.81 1.56 4.06
C TYR A 26 -6.32 0.93 5.36
N GLY A 27 -6.03 1.54 6.49
CA GLY A 27 -6.42 1.05 7.81
C GLY A 27 -7.68 1.70 8.35
N PHE A 28 -7.61 3.00 8.65
CA PHE A 28 -8.75 3.72 9.22
C PHE A 28 -9.94 3.80 8.28
N LEU A 29 -9.70 4.15 7.00
CA LEU A 29 -10.72 4.14 5.95
C LEU A 29 -10.97 2.70 5.44
N SER A 30 -11.16 1.78 6.36
CA SER A 30 -11.50 0.38 6.06
C SER A 30 -12.94 0.25 5.55
N PRO A 31 -13.35 -0.93 5.04
CA PRO A 31 -14.74 -1.16 4.59
C PRO A 31 -15.82 -0.84 5.63
N GLU A 32 -15.48 -0.81 6.92
CA GLU A 32 -16.42 -0.41 7.97
C GLU A 32 -16.82 1.07 7.87
N ARG A 33 -15.94 1.91 7.35
CA ARG A 33 -16.15 3.36 7.26
C ARG A 33 -16.40 3.84 5.85
N VAL A 34 -15.65 3.33 4.87
CA VAL A 34 -15.70 3.79 3.48
C VAL A 34 -15.63 2.58 2.53
N LEU A 35 -16.43 2.59 1.48
CA LEU A 35 -16.35 1.63 0.39
C LEU A 35 -15.62 2.26 -0.81
N SER A 36 -14.59 1.57 -1.31
CA SER A 36 -13.97 1.91 -2.59
C SER A 36 -14.88 1.48 -3.75
N TYR A 37 -14.59 1.98 -4.95
CA TYR A 37 -15.33 1.56 -6.16
C TYR A 37 -15.29 0.04 -6.35
N SER A 38 -14.13 -0.58 -6.23
CA SER A 38 -13.98 -2.04 -6.37
C SER A 38 -14.73 -2.82 -5.30
N SER A 39 -14.73 -2.33 -4.06
CA SER A 39 -15.49 -2.93 -2.96
C SER A 39 -16.99 -2.79 -3.17
N LEU A 40 -17.45 -1.63 -3.61
CA LEU A 40 -18.87 -1.40 -3.93
C LEU A 40 -19.35 -2.29 -5.08
N LYS A 41 -18.56 -2.39 -6.14
CA LYS A 41 -18.85 -3.27 -7.27
C LYS A 41 -18.99 -4.73 -6.84
N LEU A 42 -18.08 -5.19 -5.99
CA LEU A 42 -18.13 -6.55 -5.45
C LEU A 42 -19.37 -6.78 -4.59
N LEU A 43 -19.72 -5.82 -3.72
CA LEU A 43 -20.92 -5.86 -2.88
C LEU A 43 -22.19 -5.97 -3.72
N LEU A 44 -22.30 -5.19 -4.80
CA LEU A 44 -23.44 -5.20 -5.70
C LEU A 44 -23.54 -6.51 -6.51
N THR A 45 -22.41 -7.16 -6.79
CA THR A 45 -22.37 -8.44 -7.50
C THR A 45 -22.76 -9.60 -6.59
N SER A 46 -22.17 -9.68 -5.40
CA SER A 46 -22.42 -10.74 -4.41
C SER A 46 -22.04 -10.26 -3.02
N PRO A 47 -23.01 -9.96 -2.14
CA PRO A 47 -22.75 -9.61 -0.74
C PRO A 47 -21.92 -10.65 0.01
N LYS A 48 -22.17 -11.93 -0.26
CA LYS A 48 -21.45 -13.05 0.34
C LYS A 48 -19.97 -13.05 -0.06
N TRP A 49 -19.68 -12.81 -1.33
CA TRP A 49 -18.32 -12.72 -1.86
C TRP A 49 -17.59 -11.50 -1.28
N PHE A 50 -18.27 -10.35 -1.20
CA PHE A 50 -17.74 -9.14 -0.56
C PHE A 50 -17.33 -9.42 0.88
N TYR A 51 -18.20 -10.02 1.69
CA TYR A 51 -17.91 -10.36 3.08
C TYR A 51 -16.70 -11.28 3.20
N TRP A 52 -16.63 -12.32 2.37
CA TRP A 52 -15.49 -13.22 2.35
C TRP A 52 -14.19 -12.49 2.00
N LYS A 53 -14.23 -11.62 1.02
CA LYS A 53 -13.06 -10.89 0.52
C LYS A 53 -12.47 -9.93 1.55
N ILE A 54 -13.31 -9.20 2.29
CA ILE A 54 -12.82 -8.29 3.33
C ILE A 54 -12.19 -9.02 4.51
N ASN A 55 -12.57 -10.28 4.76
CA ASN A 55 -11.97 -11.12 5.80
C ASN A 55 -10.78 -11.95 5.29
N ASN A 56 -10.59 -12.04 3.99
CA ASN A 56 -9.51 -12.80 3.36
C ASN A 56 -8.84 -11.92 2.28
N PRO A 57 -8.08 -10.88 2.69
CA PRO A 57 -7.41 -10.00 1.75
C PRO A 57 -6.36 -10.75 0.93
N ASP A 58 -6.16 -10.34 -0.32
CA ASP A 58 -5.14 -10.91 -1.19
C ASP A 58 -3.73 -10.59 -0.67
N ASN A 59 -2.82 -11.52 -0.86
CA ASN A 59 -1.40 -11.26 -0.64
C ASN A 59 -0.89 -10.31 -1.74
N GLU A 60 0.04 -9.43 -1.36
CA GLU A 60 0.69 -8.54 -2.30
C GLU A 60 1.53 -9.34 -3.30
N THR A 61 1.24 -9.18 -4.60
CA THR A 61 2.01 -9.80 -5.67
C THR A 61 3.27 -9.01 -6.00
N GLN A 62 4.22 -9.63 -6.72
CA GLN A 62 5.42 -8.92 -7.17
C GLN A 62 5.05 -7.73 -8.07
N ALA A 63 4.06 -7.88 -8.93
CA ALA A 63 3.59 -6.79 -9.80
C ALA A 63 3.05 -5.61 -9.00
N LEU A 64 2.32 -5.85 -7.92
CA LEU A 64 1.83 -4.79 -7.04
C LEU A 64 2.98 -4.10 -6.29
N ARG A 65 3.98 -4.85 -5.84
CA ARG A 65 5.18 -4.29 -5.21
C ARG A 65 5.96 -3.39 -6.16
N ASP A 66 6.18 -3.85 -7.38
CA ASP A 66 6.88 -3.08 -8.42
C ASP A 66 6.10 -1.80 -8.76
N GLY A 67 4.80 -1.90 -8.92
CA GLY A 67 3.93 -0.75 -9.17
C GLY A 67 3.97 0.28 -8.05
N ARG A 68 3.96 -0.16 -6.81
CA ARG A 68 4.04 0.72 -5.63
C ARG A 68 5.38 1.45 -5.54
N LEU A 69 6.48 0.77 -5.88
CA LEU A 69 7.81 1.41 -5.94
C LEU A 69 7.87 2.50 -7.02
N VAL A 70 7.39 2.21 -8.22
CA VAL A 70 7.39 3.17 -9.33
C VAL A 70 6.52 4.38 -8.99
N HIS A 71 5.32 4.13 -8.47
CA HIS A 71 4.39 5.19 -8.06
C HIS A 71 5.03 6.11 -7.01
N ALA A 72 5.62 5.55 -5.96
CA ALA A 72 6.26 6.34 -4.91
C ALA A 72 7.49 7.11 -5.42
N ALA A 73 8.33 6.48 -6.23
CA ALA A 73 9.52 7.13 -6.77
C ALA A 73 9.21 8.35 -7.66
N ILE A 74 8.11 8.30 -8.40
CA ILE A 74 7.70 9.37 -9.32
C ILE A 74 6.85 10.43 -8.60
N LEU A 75 5.85 10.02 -7.84
CA LEU A 75 4.82 10.90 -7.28
C LEU A 75 5.07 11.29 -5.82
N GLU A 76 5.80 10.48 -5.07
CA GLU A 76 6.06 10.70 -3.64
C GLU A 76 7.54 10.43 -3.31
N PRO A 77 8.50 11.15 -3.92
CA PRO A 77 9.93 10.86 -3.77
C PRO A 77 10.44 10.95 -2.32
N GLU A 78 9.86 11.82 -1.50
CA GLU A 78 10.21 11.94 -0.07
C GLU A 78 9.83 10.68 0.70
N LYS A 79 8.65 10.14 0.44
CA LYS A 79 8.17 8.89 1.02
C LYS A 79 9.02 7.71 0.59
N TYR A 80 9.39 7.67 -0.70
CA TYR A 80 10.26 6.65 -1.26
C TYR A 80 11.60 6.58 -0.52
N GLU A 81 12.23 7.72 -0.25
CA GLU A 81 13.52 7.77 0.45
C GLU A 81 13.41 7.47 1.95
N LYS A 82 12.36 7.93 2.60
CA LYS A 82 12.21 7.83 4.06
C LYS A 82 11.63 6.51 4.53
N GLU A 83 10.60 6.01 3.85
CA GLU A 83 9.83 4.87 4.34
C GLU A 83 10.29 3.54 3.76
N PHE A 84 10.80 3.52 2.53
CA PHE A 84 11.23 2.28 1.89
C PHE A 84 12.67 1.93 2.23
N LYS A 85 12.89 0.66 2.60
CA LYS A 85 14.21 0.14 2.95
C LYS A 85 14.65 -0.91 1.93
N PHE A 86 15.87 -0.77 1.47
CA PHE A 86 16.47 -1.64 0.45
C PHE A 86 17.59 -2.46 1.06
N ILE A 87 17.48 -3.78 0.90
CA ILE A 87 18.40 -4.74 1.51
C ILE A 87 19.17 -5.47 0.40
N ASP A 88 20.47 -5.48 0.51
CA ASP A 88 21.35 -6.20 -0.42
C ASP A 88 21.37 -7.69 -0.07
N VAL A 89 20.47 -8.44 -0.69
CA VAL A 89 20.38 -9.88 -0.53
C VAL A 89 20.15 -10.54 -1.89
N SER A 90 20.72 -11.73 -2.07
CA SER A 90 20.53 -12.51 -3.29
C SER A 90 19.18 -13.25 -3.33
N SER A 91 18.59 -13.50 -2.16
CA SER A 91 17.33 -14.22 -2.02
C SER A 91 16.53 -13.72 -0.82
N LYS A 92 15.21 -13.71 -0.98
CA LYS A 92 14.26 -13.39 0.10
C LYS A 92 14.16 -14.47 1.18
N ASN A 93 14.86 -15.58 1.00
CA ASN A 93 14.91 -16.68 1.98
C ASN A 93 16.07 -16.53 2.98
N THR A 94 16.90 -15.51 2.85
CA THR A 94 18.03 -15.29 3.76
C THR A 94 17.58 -14.80 5.14
N LYS A 95 18.38 -15.11 6.16
CA LYS A 95 18.12 -14.63 7.52
C LYS A 95 18.16 -13.10 7.60
N LYS A 96 19.09 -12.48 6.86
CA LYS A 96 19.22 -11.01 6.77
C LYS A 96 17.92 -10.37 6.27
N TRP A 97 17.30 -10.94 5.23
CA TRP A 97 16.02 -10.47 4.70
C TRP A 97 14.90 -10.57 5.74
N LYS A 98 14.79 -11.71 6.41
CA LYS A 98 13.75 -11.94 7.42
C LYS A 98 13.87 -10.97 8.60
N LEU A 99 15.08 -10.72 9.07
CA LEU A 99 15.33 -9.75 10.13
C LEU A 99 14.96 -8.32 9.69
N ALA A 100 15.30 -7.94 8.46
CA ALA A 100 14.92 -6.63 7.92
C ALA A 100 13.39 -6.48 7.81
N GLN A 101 12.68 -7.53 7.41
CA GLN A 101 11.21 -7.51 7.37
C GLN A 101 10.59 -7.34 8.75
N GLU A 102 11.16 -7.95 9.78
CA GLU A 102 10.71 -7.77 11.16
C GLU A 102 10.93 -6.34 11.67
N GLU A 103 12.07 -5.74 11.30
CA GLU A 103 12.42 -4.39 11.73
C GLU A 103 11.63 -3.29 11.01
N TYR A 104 11.52 -3.38 9.68
CA TYR A 104 10.93 -2.33 8.84
C TYR A 104 9.54 -2.64 8.32
N GLY A 105 9.04 -3.85 8.54
CA GLY A 105 7.79 -4.34 7.98
C GLY A 105 7.96 -4.90 6.56
N SER A 106 7.25 -5.99 6.26
CA SER A 106 7.32 -6.64 4.94
C SER A 106 6.85 -5.73 3.79
N HIS A 107 5.95 -4.81 4.09
CA HIS A 107 5.39 -3.87 3.12
C HIS A 107 6.42 -2.83 2.63
N ASN A 108 7.34 -2.42 3.49
CA ASN A 108 8.33 -1.37 3.22
C ASN A 108 9.74 -1.91 2.98
N THR A 109 9.92 -3.22 2.96
CA THR A 109 11.23 -3.86 2.77
C THR A 109 11.33 -4.41 1.34
N PHE A 110 12.36 -3.99 0.61
CA PHE A 110 12.61 -4.34 -0.77
C PHE A 110 14.05 -4.80 -0.96
N THR A 111 14.32 -5.57 -2.01
CA THR A 111 15.69 -5.96 -2.38
C THR A 111 16.34 -4.87 -3.24
N GLU A 112 17.68 -4.87 -3.28
CA GLU A 112 18.43 -4.00 -4.21
C GLU A 112 18.10 -4.31 -5.68
N LYS A 113 17.75 -5.55 -6.00
CA LYS A 113 17.30 -5.94 -7.34
C LYS A 113 15.99 -5.23 -7.70
N GLU A 114 15.04 -5.18 -6.77
CA GLU A 114 13.77 -4.45 -6.95
C GLU A 114 14.04 -2.95 -7.13
N ARG A 115 14.95 -2.38 -6.35
CA ARG A 115 15.39 -0.98 -6.46
C ARG A 115 15.99 -0.68 -7.83
N ASN A 116 16.91 -1.50 -8.31
CA ASN A 116 17.57 -1.32 -9.60
C ASN A 116 16.59 -1.41 -10.77
N MET A 117 15.65 -2.35 -10.72
CA MET A 117 14.60 -2.46 -11.72
C MET A 117 13.71 -1.22 -11.71
N ASN A 118 13.31 -0.75 -10.53
CA ASN A 118 12.51 0.46 -10.36
C ASN A 118 13.24 1.69 -10.90
N ALA A 119 14.53 1.84 -10.62
CA ALA A 119 15.34 2.95 -11.13
C ALA A 119 15.35 3.00 -12.67
N ARG A 120 15.48 1.85 -13.31
CA ARG A 120 15.44 1.75 -14.77
C ARG A 120 14.11 2.19 -15.36
N ILE A 121 13.00 1.76 -14.75
CA ILE A 121 11.65 2.15 -15.17
C ILE A 121 11.41 3.64 -14.92
N THR A 122 11.78 4.14 -13.76
CA THR A 122 11.62 5.55 -13.38
C THR A 122 12.44 6.47 -14.30
N ASP A 123 13.69 6.11 -14.59
CA ASP A 123 14.56 6.88 -15.49
C ASP A 123 13.98 6.92 -16.90
N ALA A 124 13.45 5.82 -17.39
CA ALA A 124 12.80 5.76 -18.70
C ALA A 124 11.54 6.64 -18.75
N PHE A 125 10.78 6.70 -17.68
CA PHE A 125 9.58 7.56 -17.58
C PHE A 125 9.94 9.04 -17.56
N LEU A 126 11.00 9.43 -16.83
CA LEU A 126 11.43 10.82 -16.66
C LEU A 126 12.32 11.33 -17.81
N ALA A 127 12.77 10.46 -18.70
CA ALA A 127 13.62 10.81 -19.83
C ALA A 127 12.91 11.68 -20.90
#